data_8677a9bbe3c86df0eb8332a9cd4033a5
#
_entry.id   8677a9bbe3c86df0eb8332a9cd4033a5
#
_cell.length_a   1.000
_cell.length_b   1.000
_cell.length_c   1.000
_cell.angle_alpha   90.00
_cell.angle_beta   90.00
_cell.angle_gamma   90.00
#
_symmetry.space_group_name_H-M   'P 1'
#
loop_
_entity.id
_entity.type
_entity.pdbx_description
1 polymer ?
#
loop_
_entity_poly.entity_id
_entity_poly.type
_entity_poly.pdbx_seq_one_letter_code
_entity_poly.pdbx_strand_id
1 'polypeptide(L)'
;MRGLDALTVLNARDGASVSEVAHEIRLPRTTVYRILETLCNAGFVFRDAQDDRYRLTIRVRALSEGFDDEAWVTQIAKPVIHDLCGEIAWPVALATLSGTTMLLRESTDDTSPRLLERHSTGSRVPLLSTAAGQVVLANATVPQRDALIEILAASTKEEDKAARARDELLRTLGQVRSQGYATTTHSCRLAEEITLGVPVLLRGGAPASLTVRFAGSAVPLKTGVERFLPKLRLSAAKITDLFAEQRAEACPESAPETA
;
A
#
# COMPACT_ATOMS: atom_id res chain seq x y z
N MET A 1 -23.39 -6.82 -12.77
CA MET A 1 -22.36 -7.88 -12.83
C MET A 1 -21.65 -7.86 -14.18
N ARG A 2 -22.28 -8.16 -15.31
CA ARG A 2 -21.60 -8.29 -16.63
C ARG A 2 -20.70 -7.13 -17.07
N GLY A 3 -21.02 -5.89 -16.72
CA GLY A 3 -20.17 -4.73 -17.01
C GLY A 3 -18.90 -4.67 -16.15
N LEU A 4 -18.98 -5.06 -14.89
CA LEU A 4 -17.84 -5.16 -13.99
C LEU A 4 -16.90 -6.30 -14.41
N ASP A 5 -17.45 -7.42 -14.86
CA ASP A 5 -16.65 -8.55 -15.39
C ASP A 5 -15.83 -8.10 -16.60
N ALA A 6 -16.43 -7.31 -17.51
CA ALA A 6 -15.72 -6.73 -18.65
C ALA A 6 -14.61 -5.77 -18.24
N LEU A 7 -14.84 -4.90 -17.25
CA LEU A 7 -13.80 -4.01 -16.70
C LEU A 7 -12.66 -4.82 -16.06
N THR A 8 -12.96 -5.89 -15.35
CA THR A 8 -11.95 -6.79 -14.74
C THR A 8 -11.04 -7.41 -15.78
N VAL A 9 -11.63 -7.90 -16.90
CA VAL A 9 -10.85 -8.46 -18.02
C VAL A 9 -9.95 -7.41 -18.65
N LEU A 10 -10.47 -6.20 -18.89
CA LEU A 10 -9.68 -5.10 -19.44
C LEU A 10 -8.57 -4.65 -18.49
N ASN A 11 -8.80 -4.72 -17.18
CA ASN A 11 -7.81 -4.35 -16.17
C ASN A 11 -6.64 -5.35 -16.09
N ALA A 12 -6.90 -6.63 -16.39
CA ALA A 12 -5.87 -7.67 -16.40
C ALA A 12 -5.00 -7.66 -17.66
N ARG A 13 -5.39 -6.89 -18.70
CA ARG A 13 -4.73 -6.87 -20.01
C ARG A 13 -4.47 -5.42 -20.46
N ASP A 14 -3.42 -5.21 -21.22
CA ASP A 14 -3.17 -3.92 -21.89
C ASP A 14 -4.04 -3.82 -23.17
N GLY A 15 -5.36 -3.72 -22.97
CA GLY A 15 -6.38 -3.71 -24.02
C GLY A 15 -6.82 -5.10 -24.48
N ALA A 16 -8.11 -5.23 -24.85
CA ALA A 16 -8.69 -6.44 -25.38
C ALA A 16 -9.74 -6.15 -26.48
N SER A 17 -9.85 -7.06 -27.45
CA SER A 17 -10.90 -7.05 -28.47
C SER A 17 -12.22 -7.56 -27.89
N VAL A 18 -13.34 -7.26 -28.57
CA VAL A 18 -14.67 -7.82 -28.21
C VAL A 18 -14.64 -9.33 -28.08
N SER A 19 -13.87 -10.00 -28.96
CA SER A 19 -13.82 -11.48 -29.00
C SER A 19 -13.07 -12.03 -27.78
N GLU A 20 -11.97 -11.42 -27.38
CA GLU A 20 -11.19 -11.82 -26.22
C GLU A 20 -11.99 -11.62 -24.93
N VAL A 21 -12.67 -10.49 -24.77
CA VAL A 21 -13.55 -10.24 -23.63
C VAL A 21 -14.71 -11.23 -23.63
N ALA A 22 -15.35 -11.49 -24.79
CA ALA A 22 -16.47 -12.42 -24.91
C ALA A 22 -16.09 -13.85 -24.52
N HIS A 23 -14.89 -14.27 -24.89
CA HIS A 23 -14.36 -15.58 -24.52
C HIS A 23 -14.16 -15.69 -23.01
N GLU A 24 -13.54 -14.68 -22.40
CA GLU A 24 -13.18 -14.68 -20.97
C GLU A 24 -14.42 -14.69 -20.06
N ILE A 25 -15.42 -13.81 -20.37
CA ILE A 25 -16.64 -13.70 -19.55
C ILE A 25 -17.78 -14.64 -20.02
N ARG A 26 -17.50 -15.51 -20.98
CA ARG A 26 -18.43 -16.51 -21.53
C ARG A 26 -19.78 -15.93 -21.98
N LEU A 27 -19.74 -14.80 -22.69
CA LEU A 27 -20.93 -14.14 -23.23
C LEU A 27 -20.88 -14.04 -24.76
N PRO A 28 -22.06 -13.96 -25.44
CA PRO A 28 -22.11 -13.71 -26.88
C PRO A 28 -21.43 -12.38 -27.24
N ARG A 29 -20.67 -12.34 -28.34
CA ARG A 29 -19.93 -11.16 -28.83
C ARG A 29 -20.84 -9.92 -28.97
N THR A 30 -22.06 -10.08 -29.41
CA THR A 30 -23.04 -8.99 -29.54
C THR A 30 -23.40 -8.37 -28.19
N THR A 31 -23.52 -9.20 -27.15
CA THR A 31 -23.76 -8.73 -25.77
C THR A 31 -22.57 -7.96 -25.24
N VAL A 32 -21.36 -8.51 -25.43
CA VAL A 32 -20.12 -7.87 -24.98
C VAL A 32 -19.89 -6.56 -25.71
N TYR A 33 -20.11 -6.51 -27.01
CA TYR A 33 -20.04 -5.27 -27.78
C TYR A 33 -20.92 -4.18 -27.17
N ARG A 34 -22.19 -4.49 -26.87
CA ARG A 34 -23.11 -3.53 -26.22
C ARG A 34 -22.65 -3.09 -24.85
N ILE A 35 -22.07 -3.99 -24.06
CA ILE A 35 -21.49 -3.66 -22.75
C ILE A 35 -20.32 -2.68 -22.92
N LEU A 36 -19.39 -2.98 -23.82
CA LEU A 36 -18.22 -2.15 -24.06
C LEU A 36 -18.61 -0.76 -24.60
N GLU A 37 -19.57 -0.68 -25.54
CA GLU A 37 -20.12 0.61 -26.01
C GLU A 37 -20.77 1.41 -24.86
N THR A 38 -21.52 0.75 -23.99
CA THR A 38 -22.10 1.42 -22.81
C THR A 38 -21.01 1.96 -21.88
N LEU A 39 -19.93 1.20 -21.66
CA LEU A 39 -18.80 1.62 -20.85
C LEU A 39 -17.98 2.76 -21.52
N CYS A 40 -17.90 2.76 -22.86
CA CYS A 40 -17.32 3.86 -23.63
C CYS A 40 -18.16 5.13 -23.47
N ASN A 41 -19.48 5.05 -23.65
CA ASN A 41 -20.38 6.19 -23.47
C ASN A 41 -20.35 6.74 -22.02
N ALA A 42 -20.16 5.85 -21.05
CA ALA A 42 -19.98 6.22 -19.64
C ALA A 42 -18.56 6.76 -19.35
N GLY A 43 -17.63 6.69 -20.31
CA GLY A 43 -16.27 7.23 -20.19
C GLY A 43 -15.30 6.36 -19.40
N PHE A 44 -15.65 5.12 -19.02
CA PHE A 44 -14.78 4.18 -18.31
C PHE A 44 -13.81 3.44 -19.22
N VAL A 45 -14.18 3.30 -20.49
CA VAL A 45 -13.43 2.58 -21.51
C VAL A 45 -13.31 3.45 -22.74
N PHE A 46 -12.25 3.30 -23.52
CA PHE A 46 -12.15 3.86 -24.87
C PHE A 46 -11.72 2.77 -25.85
N ARG A 47 -12.12 2.94 -27.12
CA ARG A 47 -11.67 2.09 -28.20
C ARG A 47 -10.51 2.76 -28.89
N ASP A 48 -9.38 2.10 -28.92
CA ASP A 48 -8.18 2.59 -29.58
C ASP A 48 -8.34 2.46 -31.11
N ALA A 49 -8.19 3.58 -31.81
CA ALA A 49 -8.34 3.61 -33.26
C ALA A 49 -7.19 2.92 -34.03
N GLN A 50 -6.05 2.67 -33.37
CA GLN A 50 -4.88 2.08 -34.00
C GLN A 50 -4.99 0.55 -34.10
N ASP A 51 -5.45 -0.11 -33.05
CA ASP A 51 -5.47 -1.58 -32.97
C ASP A 51 -6.87 -2.17 -32.72
N ASP A 52 -7.89 -1.33 -32.68
CA ASP A 52 -9.30 -1.71 -32.48
C ASP A 52 -9.57 -2.40 -31.14
N ARG A 53 -8.71 -2.17 -30.12
CA ARG A 53 -8.84 -2.71 -28.78
C ARG A 53 -9.51 -1.74 -27.83
N TYR A 54 -10.23 -2.28 -26.87
CA TYR A 54 -10.83 -1.52 -25.79
C TYR A 54 -9.86 -1.43 -24.62
N ARG A 55 -9.65 -0.23 -24.07
CA ARG A 55 -8.77 0.05 -22.93
C ARG A 55 -9.48 0.87 -21.88
N LEU A 56 -9.04 0.71 -20.62
CA LEU A 56 -9.56 1.49 -19.50
C LEU A 56 -9.12 2.96 -19.59
N THR A 57 -10.01 3.85 -19.19
CA THR A 57 -9.67 5.26 -18.94
C THR A 57 -9.28 5.47 -17.48
N ILE A 58 -8.70 6.63 -17.19
CA ILE A 58 -8.40 7.06 -15.80
C ILE A 58 -9.66 7.11 -14.92
N ARG A 59 -10.85 7.25 -15.51
CA ARG A 59 -12.12 7.32 -14.78
C ARG A 59 -12.44 6.04 -14.00
N VAL A 60 -11.87 4.88 -14.38
CA VAL A 60 -12.03 3.64 -13.61
C VAL A 60 -11.51 3.78 -12.18
N ARG A 61 -10.51 4.65 -11.95
CA ARG A 61 -10.01 4.94 -10.59
C ARG A 61 -11.09 5.55 -9.67
N ALA A 62 -12.04 6.31 -10.23
CA ALA A 62 -13.14 6.88 -9.46
C ALA A 62 -14.07 5.80 -8.86
N LEU A 63 -14.08 4.57 -9.40
CA LEU A 63 -14.82 3.45 -8.83
C LEU A 63 -14.22 2.95 -7.50
N SER A 64 -12.96 3.26 -7.24
CA SER A 64 -12.27 2.94 -5.99
C SER A 64 -12.24 4.10 -4.99
N GLU A 65 -12.64 5.30 -5.38
CA GLU A 65 -12.64 6.47 -4.47
C GLU A 65 -13.69 6.36 -3.35
N GLY A 66 -14.78 5.63 -3.60
CA GLY A 66 -15.79 5.30 -2.58
C GLY A 66 -15.51 3.99 -1.84
N PHE A 67 -14.42 3.29 -2.17
CA PHE A 67 -13.97 2.15 -1.40
C PHE A 67 -13.42 2.67 -0.07
N ASP A 68 -14.11 2.32 1.00
CA ASP A 68 -13.75 2.71 2.36
C ASP A 68 -12.45 1.98 2.75
N ASP A 69 -11.34 2.54 2.28
CA ASP A 69 -9.99 2.12 2.64
C ASP A 69 -9.79 2.24 4.17
N GLU A 70 -10.72 2.90 4.88
CA GLU A 70 -10.74 3.07 6.32
C GLU A 70 -11.38 1.88 7.04
N ALA A 71 -12.29 1.16 6.40
CA ALA A 71 -12.99 0.04 7.06
C ALA A 71 -12.02 -1.05 7.51
N TRP A 72 -11.09 -1.49 6.65
CA TRP A 72 -10.09 -2.48 7.03
C TRP A 72 -9.09 -1.95 8.07
N VAL A 73 -8.74 -0.67 8.01
CA VAL A 73 -7.89 -0.05 9.03
C VAL A 73 -8.58 -0.11 10.38
N THR A 74 -9.86 0.30 10.44
CA THR A 74 -10.63 0.34 11.68
C THR A 74 -10.95 -1.06 12.22
N GLN A 75 -11.37 -1.98 11.35
CA GLN A 75 -11.84 -3.30 11.75
C GLN A 75 -10.72 -4.31 11.98
N ILE A 76 -9.63 -4.24 11.20
CA ILE A 76 -8.55 -5.21 11.21
C ILE A 76 -7.29 -4.63 11.86
N ALA A 77 -6.76 -3.53 11.31
CA ALA A 77 -5.45 -3.06 11.71
C ALA A 77 -5.46 -2.41 13.10
N LYS A 78 -6.46 -1.59 13.41
CA LYS A 78 -6.56 -0.87 14.69
C LYS A 78 -6.49 -1.77 15.92
N PRO A 79 -7.27 -2.87 16.05
CA PRO A 79 -7.15 -3.76 17.19
C PRO A 79 -5.73 -4.34 17.35
N VAL A 80 -5.13 -4.81 16.24
CA VAL A 80 -3.79 -5.40 16.25
C VAL A 80 -2.73 -4.38 16.69
N ILE A 81 -2.84 -3.13 16.24
CA ILE A 81 -1.91 -2.05 16.56
C ILE A 81 -2.02 -1.65 18.02
N HIS A 82 -3.23 -1.56 18.56
CA HIS A 82 -3.45 -1.24 19.97
C HIS A 82 -2.96 -2.35 20.90
N ASP A 83 -3.22 -3.62 20.57
CA ASP A 83 -2.69 -4.78 21.30
C ASP A 83 -1.15 -4.74 21.33
N LEU A 84 -0.52 -4.51 20.16
CA LEU A 84 0.94 -4.41 20.07
C LEU A 84 1.49 -3.24 20.91
N CYS A 85 0.84 -2.08 20.85
CA CYS A 85 1.23 -0.92 21.68
C CYS A 85 1.15 -1.25 23.17
N GLY A 86 0.10 -1.93 23.62
CA GLY A 86 -0.05 -2.40 25.00
C GLY A 86 1.09 -3.34 25.43
N GLU A 87 1.53 -4.23 24.52
CA GLU A 87 2.60 -5.17 24.79
C GLU A 87 4.00 -4.53 24.86
N ILE A 88 4.30 -3.61 23.94
CA ILE A 88 5.65 -3.02 23.84
C ILE A 88 5.80 -1.69 24.58
N ALA A 89 4.69 -1.05 24.94
CA ALA A 89 4.61 0.24 25.61
C ALA A 89 5.29 1.41 24.85
N TRP A 90 5.35 1.33 23.51
CA TRP A 90 5.83 2.36 22.61
C TRP A 90 4.82 2.63 21.49
N PRO A 91 4.76 3.87 20.94
CA PRO A 91 3.84 4.21 19.87
C PRO A 91 4.02 3.32 18.64
N VAL A 92 2.91 2.82 18.13
CA VAL A 92 2.82 2.02 16.90
C VAL A 92 1.93 2.76 15.90
N ALA A 93 2.31 2.74 14.63
CA ALA A 93 1.52 3.37 13.58
C ALA A 93 1.46 2.50 12.33
N LEU A 94 0.30 2.56 11.66
CA LEU A 94 0.09 2.05 10.31
C LEU A 94 0.08 3.21 9.32
N ALA A 95 0.83 3.07 8.24
CA ALA A 95 0.80 4.04 7.15
C ALA A 95 0.66 3.33 5.80
N THR A 96 -0.06 3.95 4.86
CA THR A 96 -0.21 3.50 3.47
C THR A 96 0.41 4.48 2.50
N LEU A 97 0.83 3.99 1.35
CA LEU A 97 1.30 4.86 0.26
C LEU A 97 0.13 5.69 -0.29
N SER A 98 0.31 6.99 -0.37
CA SER A 98 -0.67 7.93 -0.94
C SER A 98 0.05 8.97 -1.83
N GLY A 99 -0.03 8.78 -3.14
CA GLY A 99 0.77 9.55 -4.09
C GLY A 99 2.26 9.33 -3.87
N THR A 100 3.01 10.38 -3.56
CA THR A 100 4.45 10.35 -3.32
C THR A 100 4.83 10.43 -1.83
N THR A 101 3.87 10.22 -0.93
CA THR A 101 4.06 10.29 0.54
C THR A 101 3.43 9.08 1.21
N MET A 102 3.77 8.85 2.47
CA MET A 102 3.04 7.91 3.32
C MET A 102 1.96 8.67 4.10
N LEU A 103 0.74 8.12 4.13
CA LEU A 103 -0.40 8.63 4.91
C LEU A 103 -0.56 7.78 6.17
N LEU A 104 -0.48 8.39 7.34
CA LEU A 104 -0.77 7.73 8.60
C LEU A 104 -2.27 7.40 8.66
N ARG A 105 -2.59 6.12 8.74
CA ARG A 105 -3.98 5.61 8.79
C ARG A 105 -4.44 5.37 10.21
N GLU A 106 -3.56 4.92 11.08
CA GLU A 106 -3.81 4.71 12.49
C GLU A 106 -2.52 4.96 13.29
N SER A 107 -2.65 5.49 14.50
CA SER A 107 -1.55 5.73 15.42
C SER A 107 -2.00 5.55 16.86
N THR A 108 -1.13 4.97 17.68
CA THR A 108 -1.34 4.83 19.12
C THR A 108 -0.64 5.91 19.95
N ASP A 109 -0.26 7.03 19.33
CA ASP A 109 0.44 8.13 20.00
C ASP A 109 -0.35 8.70 21.19
N ASP A 110 -1.68 8.76 21.07
CA ASP A 110 -2.54 9.28 22.13
C ASP A 110 -2.74 8.29 23.30
N THR A 111 -2.54 7.01 23.04
CA THR A 111 -2.74 5.93 24.04
C THR A 111 -1.43 5.34 24.56
N SER A 112 -0.32 5.63 23.90
CA SER A 112 1.00 5.16 24.34
C SER A 112 1.39 5.77 25.67
N PRO A 113 1.91 4.97 26.63
CA PRO A 113 2.36 5.50 27.92
C PRO A 113 3.66 6.32 27.81
N ARG A 114 4.34 6.30 26.65
CA ARG A 114 5.59 7.00 26.44
C ARG A 114 5.39 8.20 25.54
N LEU A 115 5.83 9.36 26.05
CA LEU A 115 5.71 10.64 25.35
C LEU A 115 6.83 10.78 24.31
N LEU A 116 6.45 10.87 23.04
CA LEU A 116 7.28 11.25 21.91
C LEU A 116 6.62 12.42 21.15
N GLU A 117 7.24 12.91 20.10
CA GLU A 117 6.56 13.83 19.21
C GLU A 117 5.33 13.16 18.60
N ARG A 118 4.16 13.82 18.71
CA ARG A 118 2.88 13.23 18.29
C ARG A 118 2.71 13.30 16.78
N HIS A 119 2.35 12.18 16.20
CA HIS A 119 1.93 12.08 14.81
C HIS A 119 0.47 11.69 14.73
N SER A 120 -0.37 12.62 14.31
CA SER A 120 -1.81 12.39 14.21
C SER A 120 -2.17 11.53 13.01
N THR A 121 -3.21 10.71 13.15
CA THR A 121 -3.89 10.05 12.01
C THR A 121 -4.26 11.09 10.95
N GLY A 122 -4.10 10.77 9.69
CA GLY A 122 -4.27 11.69 8.55
C GLY A 122 -3.02 12.50 8.19
N SER A 123 -1.97 12.51 9.03
CA SER A 123 -0.70 13.16 8.71
C SER A 123 0.03 12.47 7.57
N ARG A 124 0.76 13.25 6.79
CA ARG A 124 1.62 12.76 5.72
C ARG A 124 3.08 12.82 6.14
N VAL A 125 3.82 11.74 5.88
CA VAL A 125 5.25 11.67 6.13
C VAL A 125 6.01 11.34 4.84
N PRO A 126 7.27 11.79 4.70
CA PRO A 126 8.05 11.60 3.49
C PRO A 126 8.28 10.11 3.16
N LEU A 127 8.30 9.79 1.85
CA LEU A 127 8.49 8.41 1.38
C LEU A 127 9.94 7.93 1.52
N LEU A 128 10.92 8.78 1.24
CA LEU A 128 12.33 8.36 1.15
C LEU A 128 13.08 8.42 2.49
N SER A 129 12.73 9.38 3.35
CA SER A 129 13.47 9.65 4.60
C SER A 129 12.87 8.96 5.83
N THR A 130 11.78 8.21 5.70
CA THR A 130 11.14 7.50 6.81
C THR A 130 11.24 5.99 6.67
N ALA A 131 11.31 5.27 7.79
CA ALA A 131 11.31 3.80 7.81
C ALA A 131 10.02 3.25 7.17
N ALA A 132 8.88 3.90 7.39
CA ALA A 132 7.60 3.57 6.77
C ALA A 132 7.68 3.56 5.25
N GLY A 133 8.20 4.63 4.66
CA GLY A 133 8.30 4.77 3.21
C GLY A 133 9.36 3.85 2.61
N GLN A 134 10.51 3.69 3.27
CA GLN A 134 11.59 2.83 2.79
C GLN A 134 11.14 1.36 2.68
N VAL A 135 10.41 0.81 3.65
CA VAL A 135 9.92 -0.58 3.57
C VAL A 135 8.86 -0.75 2.49
N VAL A 136 8.00 0.24 2.29
CA VAL A 136 7.01 0.21 1.22
C VAL A 136 7.67 0.26 -0.15
N LEU A 137 8.59 1.20 -0.37
CA LEU A 137 9.29 1.36 -1.64
C LEU A 137 10.21 0.18 -1.97
N ALA A 138 10.84 -0.43 -0.96
CA ALA A 138 11.66 -1.63 -1.11
C ALA A 138 10.85 -2.86 -1.55
N ASN A 139 9.56 -2.92 -1.18
CA ASN A 139 8.65 -4.02 -1.53
C ASN A 139 7.69 -3.70 -2.68
N ALA A 140 7.72 -2.49 -3.22
CA ALA A 140 6.99 -2.12 -4.42
C ALA A 140 7.47 -2.91 -5.65
N THR A 141 6.61 -3.05 -6.66
CA THR A 141 7.02 -3.60 -7.96
C THR A 141 8.04 -2.68 -8.63
N VAL A 142 8.91 -3.26 -9.46
CA VAL A 142 9.95 -2.48 -10.15
C VAL A 142 9.37 -1.27 -10.90
N PRO A 143 8.29 -1.40 -11.71
CA PRO A 143 7.69 -0.25 -12.40
C PRO A 143 7.14 0.81 -11.44
N GLN A 144 6.47 0.41 -10.36
CA GLN A 144 5.92 1.36 -9.36
C GLN A 144 7.04 2.12 -8.64
N ARG A 145 8.06 1.40 -8.19
CA ARG A 145 9.22 1.99 -7.51
C ARG A 145 9.93 3.00 -8.41
N ASP A 146 10.20 2.61 -9.66
CA ASP A 146 10.95 3.42 -10.60
C ASP A 146 10.19 4.69 -10.99
N ALA A 147 8.87 4.61 -11.20
CA ALA A 147 8.01 5.76 -11.44
C ALA A 147 7.99 6.73 -10.23
N LEU A 148 7.89 6.21 -9.01
CA LEU A 148 7.93 7.03 -7.80
C LEU A 148 9.28 7.74 -7.63
N ILE A 149 10.39 7.04 -7.86
CA ILE A 149 11.73 7.63 -7.77
C ILE A 149 11.89 8.74 -8.82
N GLU A 150 11.40 8.55 -10.04
CA GLU A 150 11.46 9.55 -11.10
C GLU A 150 10.69 10.81 -10.74
N ILE A 151 9.46 10.68 -10.25
CA ILE A 151 8.64 11.80 -9.79
C ILE A 151 9.33 12.55 -8.64
N LEU A 152 9.88 11.82 -7.66
CA LEU A 152 10.54 12.41 -6.48
C LEU A 152 11.89 13.05 -6.86
N ALA A 153 12.61 12.54 -7.85
CA ALA A 153 13.86 13.14 -8.33
C ALA A 153 13.65 14.52 -8.98
N ALA A 154 12.46 14.74 -9.56
CA ALA A 154 12.05 16.04 -10.11
C ALA A 154 11.57 17.03 -9.02
N SER A 155 11.35 16.57 -7.79
CA SER A 155 10.91 17.41 -6.67
C SER A 155 12.04 18.35 -6.19
N THR A 156 11.65 19.56 -5.76
CA THR A 156 12.57 20.53 -5.16
C THR A 156 12.67 20.41 -3.64
N LYS A 157 11.89 19.54 -3.02
CA LYS A 157 11.87 19.35 -1.58
C LYS A 157 13.16 18.68 -1.09
N GLU A 158 13.64 19.12 0.06
CA GLU A 158 14.85 18.55 0.68
C GLU A 158 14.69 17.08 1.08
N GLU A 159 13.49 16.72 1.55
CA GLU A 159 13.12 15.35 1.93
C GLU A 159 13.19 14.34 0.78
N ASP A 160 13.12 14.83 -0.48
CA ASP A 160 13.12 14.01 -1.69
C ASP A 160 14.51 13.92 -2.35
N LYS A 161 15.51 14.62 -1.79
CA LYS A 161 16.85 14.70 -2.39
C LYS A 161 17.50 13.35 -2.66
N ALA A 162 17.20 12.33 -1.84
CA ALA A 162 17.75 10.98 -1.99
C ALA A 162 17.35 10.34 -3.34
N ALA A 163 16.23 10.77 -3.96
CA ALA A 163 15.81 10.28 -5.27
C ALA A 163 16.80 10.65 -6.39
N ARG A 164 17.57 11.74 -6.23
CA ARG A 164 18.58 12.20 -7.21
C ARG A 164 19.82 11.33 -7.21
N ALA A 165 20.12 10.65 -6.09
CA ALA A 165 21.20 9.67 -5.95
C ALA A 165 20.64 8.23 -6.15
N ARG A 166 20.08 7.96 -7.34
CA ARG A 166 19.28 6.75 -7.64
C ARG A 166 20.00 5.46 -7.25
N ASP A 167 21.27 5.30 -7.60
CA ASP A 167 22.02 4.06 -7.35
C ASP A 167 22.24 3.81 -5.85
N GLU A 168 22.47 4.87 -5.08
CA GLU A 168 22.60 4.79 -3.63
C GLU A 168 21.26 4.44 -2.98
N LEU A 169 20.18 5.10 -3.43
CA LEU A 169 18.82 4.79 -2.99
C LEU A 169 18.46 3.34 -3.28
N LEU A 170 18.74 2.83 -4.49
CA LEU A 170 18.43 1.45 -4.85
C LEU A 170 19.25 0.43 -4.03
N ARG A 171 20.51 0.74 -3.70
CA ARG A 171 21.31 -0.09 -2.79
C ARG A 171 20.70 -0.13 -1.38
N THR A 172 20.30 1.00 -0.85
CA THR A 172 19.61 1.10 0.46
C THR A 172 18.30 0.31 0.45
N LEU A 173 17.46 0.49 -0.57
CA LEU A 173 16.22 -0.27 -0.71
C LEU A 173 16.45 -1.78 -0.87
N GLY A 174 17.52 -2.18 -1.56
CA GLY A 174 17.95 -3.58 -1.67
C GLY A 174 18.30 -4.19 -0.30
N GLN A 175 19.00 -3.43 0.56
CA GLN A 175 19.30 -3.85 1.92
C GLN A 175 18.02 -3.96 2.78
N VAL A 176 17.14 -2.95 2.71
CA VAL A 176 15.84 -2.96 3.41
C VAL A 176 15.01 -4.18 3.00
N ARG A 177 14.97 -4.49 1.69
CA ARG A 177 14.23 -5.66 1.19
C ARG A 177 14.82 -6.98 1.69
N SER A 178 16.16 -7.12 1.68
CA SER A 178 16.83 -8.36 2.12
C SER A 178 16.69 -8.62 3.63
N GLN A 179 16.78 -7.58 4.46
CA GLN A 179 16.63 -7.70 5.90
C GLN A 179 15.15 -7.70 6.36
N GLY A 180 14.22 -7.20 5.52
CA GLY A 180 12.79 -7.16 5.77
C GLY A 180 12.34 -6.11 6.78
N TYR A 181 13.14 -5.09 7.04
CA TYR A 181 12.80 -3.94 7.87
C TYR A 181 13.64 -2.71 7.49
N ALA A 182 13.22 -1.53 7.95
CA ALA A 182 14.03 -0.32 7.88
C ALA A 182 14.07 0.36 9.25
N THR A 183 15.14 1.12 9.50
CA THR A 183 15.26 1.98 10.66
C THR A 183 15.65 3.38 10.22
N THR A 184 15.05 4.39 10.85
CA THR A 184 15.45 5.79 10.68
C THR A 184 15.57 6.45 12.03
N THR A 185 16.48 7.41 12.13
CA THR A 185 16.73 8.17 13.35
C THR A 185 16.50 9.64 13.07
N HIS A 186 15.70 10.29 13.90
CA HIS A 186 15.40 11.71 13.80
C HIS A 186 15.74 12.39 15.14
N SER A 187 16.38 13.53 15.06
CA SER A 187 16.63 14.37 16.24
C SER A 187 15.37 15.20 16.51
N CYS A 188 14.68 14.90 17.59
CA CYS A 188 13.53 15.64 18.08
C CYS A 188 13.94 16.58 19.22
N ARG A 189 13.07 17.53 19.59
CA ARG A 189 13.35 18.49 20.66
C ARG A 189 13.67 17.86 22.03
N LEU A 190 13.12 16.66 22.28
CA LEU A 190 13.21 15.99 23.59
C LEU A 190 14.25 14.87 23.61
N ALA A 191 14.50 14.20 22.49
CA ALA A 191 15.42 13.07 22.40
C ALA A 191 15.64 12.67 20.94
N GLU A 192 16.64 11.82 20.70
CA GLU A 192 16.77 11.10 19.44
C GLU A 192 15.64 10.05 19.33
N GLU A 193 14.78 10.19 18.33
CA GLU A 193 13.71 9.24 18.06
C GLU A 193 14.16 8.23 16.99
N ILE A 194 14.01 6.96 17.31
CA ILE A 194 14.26 5.85 16.38
C ILE A 194 12.92 5.29 15.93
N THR A 195 12.74 5.17 14.62
CA THR A 195 11.61 4.48 14.00
C THR A 195 12.10 3.18 13.39
N LEU A 196 11.47 2.05 13.77
CA LEU A 196 11.65 0.75 13.16
C LEU A 196 10.37 0.39 12.40
N GLY A 197 10.48 0.04 11.11
CA GLY A 197 9.34 -0.27 10.25
C GLY A 197 9.47 -1.60 9.54
N VAL A 198 8.33 -2.29 9.36
CA VAL A 198 8.19 -3.51 8.56
C VAL A 198 7.10 -3.32 7.50
N PRO A 199 7.18 -4.01 6.35
CA PRO A 199 6.11 -3.96 5.35
C PRO A 199 4.88 -4.75 5.82
N VAL A 200 3.69 -4.26 5.44
CA VAL A 200 2.43 -5.00 5.50
C VAL A 200 2.01 -5.31 4.06
N LEU A 201 2.03 -6.58 3.69
CA LEU A 201 1.88 -7.04 2.30
C LEU A 201 0.42 -7.34 1.98
N LEU A 202 -0.34 -6.31 1.63
CA LEU A 202 -1.77 -6.41 1.31
C LEU A 202 -1.96 -6.81 -0.16
N ARG A 203 -2.45 -8.01 -0.42
CA ARG A 203 -2.76 -8.47 -1.79
C ARG A 203 -3.89 -7.65 -2.39
N GLY A 204 -3.58 -6.88 -3.44
CA GLY A 204 -4.53 -6.00 -4.14
C GLY A 204 -4.98 -4.78 -3.31
N GLY A 205 -4.34 -4.50 -2.18
CA GLY A 205 -4.49 -3.28 -1.40
C GLY A 205 -3.36 -2.29 -1.64
N ALA A 206 -3.46 -1.09 -1.07
CA ALA A 206 -2.38 -0.12 -1.09
C ALA A 206 -1.17 -0.63 -0.30
N PRO A 207 0.07 -0.45 -0.79
CA PRO A 207 1.26 -0.81 -0.03
C PRO A 207 1.28 -0.13 1.34
N ALA A 208 1.48 -0.90 2.39
CA ALA A 208 1.40 -0.41 3.77
C ALA A 208 2.64 -0.77 4.59
N SER A 209 2.83 -0.09 5.70
CA SER A 209 3.90 -0.31 6.66
C SER A 209 3.37 -0.24 8.10
N LEU A 210 3.94 -1.08 8.97
CA LEU A 210 3.74 -1.02 10.41
C LEU A 210 5.05 -0.55 11.04
N THR A 211 4.97 0.47 11.92
CA THR A 211 6.14 1.09 12.54
C THR A 211 5.99 1.18 14.05
N VAL A 212 7.11 1.06 14.77
CA VAL A 212 7.23 1.44 16.17
C VAL A 212 8.24 2.58 16.30
N ARG A 213 7.95 3.55 17.18
CA ARG A 213 8.84 4.67 17.50
C ARG A 213 9.28 4.57 18.95
N PHE A 214 10.55 4.81 19.20
CA PHE A 214 11.11 4.77 20.56
C PHE A 214 12.27 5.73 20.72
N ALA A 215 12.50 6.20 21.97
CA ALA A 215 13.60 7.08 22.27
C ALA A 215 14.93 6.30 22.32
N GLY A 216 15.92 6.72 21.54
CA GLY A 216 17.25 6.12 21.50
C GLY A 216 17.98 6.15 22.83
N SER A 217 17.69 7.17 23.66
CA SER A 217 18.21 7.29 25.04
C SER A 217 17.65 6.23 26.00
N ALA A 218 16.42 5.71 25.75
CA ALA A 218 15.79 4.70 26.57
C ALA A 218 16.05 3.28 26.05
N VAL A 219 16.13 3.10 24.73
CA VAL A 219 16.36 1.82 24.08
C VAL A 219 17.33 2.01 22.92
N PRO A 220 18.58 1.52 23.02
CA PRO A 220 19.53 1.58 21.92
C PRO A 220 19.01 0.85 20.68
N LEU A 221 19.37 1.34 19.47
CA LEU A 221 18.89 0.81 18.19
C LEU A 221 18.97 -0.74 18.11
N LYS A 222 20.11 -1.33 18.43
CA LYS A 222 20.31 -2.78 18.36
C LYS A 222 19.31 -3.52 19.24
N THR A 223 19.19 -3.09 20.51
CA THR A 223 18.24 -3.66 21.48
C THR A 223 16.80 -3.47 21.02
N GLY A 224 16.47 -2.30 20.45
CA GLY A 224 15.14 -2.01 19.88
C GLY A 224 14.79 -2.96 18.73
N VAL A 225 15.72 -3.19 17.82
CA VAL A 225 15.52 -4.15 16.71
C VAL A 225 15.34 -5.57 17.27
N GLU A 226 16.21 -6.04 18.15
CA GLU A 226 16.12 -7.40 18.74
C GLU A 226 14.79 -7.62 19.49
N ARG A 227 14.31 -6.60 20.20
CA ARG A 227 13.11 -6.68 21.04
C ARG A 227 11.80 -6.48 20.26
N PHE A 228 11.76 -5.53 19.32
CA PHE A 228 10.50 -5.11 18.70
C PHE A 228 10.27 -5.73 17.32
N LEU A 229 11.33 -6.06 16.56
CA LEU A 229 11.18 -6.60 15.20
C LEU A 229 10.36 -7.89 15.13
N PRO A 230 10.57 -8.90 16.01
CA PRO A 230 9.76 -10.12 15.96
C PRO A 230 8.27 -9.83 16.17
N LYS A 231 7.94 -8.93 17.10
CA LYS A 231 6.57 -8.56 17.43
C LYS A 231 5.90 -7.77 16.31
N LEU A 232 6.63 -6.82 15.71
CA LEU A 232 6.16 -6.08 14.53
C LEU A 232 5.87 -7.00 13.35
N ARG A 233 6.75 -7.97 13.07
CA ARG A 233 6.56 -8.95 11.99
C ARG A 233 5.33 -9.82 12.22
N LEU A 234 5.13 -10.29 13.45
CA LEU A 234 3.96 -11.08 13.80
C LEU A 234 2.67 -10.28 13.62
N SER A 235 2.64 -9.05 14.09
CA SER A 235 1.48 -8.16 13.92
C SER A 235 1.23 -7.79 12.46
N ALA A 236 2.28 -7.53 11.67
CA ALA A 236 2.15 -7.28 10.24
C ALA A 236 1.60 -8.49 9.49
N ALA A 237 2.05 -9.70 9.81
CA ALA A 237 1.52 -10.95 9.25
C ALA A 237 0.04 -11.12 9.62
N LYS A 238 -0.32 -10.93 10.90
CA LYS A 238 -1.71 -11.01 11.37
C LYS A 238 -2.63 -10.04 10.61
N ILE A 239 -2.20 -8.80 10.38
CA ILE A 239 -2.96 -7.83 9.58
C ILE A 239 -3.11 -8.33 8.15
N THR A 240 -2.04 -8.85 7.54
CA THR A 240 -2.07 -9.39 6.16
C THR A 240 -3.05 -10.55 6.01
N ASP A 241 -3.05 -11.49 6.97
CA ASP A 241 -3.91 -12.67 6.94
C ASP A 241 -5.39 -12.29 7.12
N LEU A 242 -5.71 -11.47 8.13
CA LEU A 242 -7.07 -10.98 8.35
C LEU A 242 -7.61 -10.16 7.17
N PHE A 243 -6.77 -9.36 6.54
CA PHE A 243 -7.15 -8.62 5.33
C PHE A 243 -7.45 -9.56 4.15
N ALA A 244 -6.67 -10.63 4.00
CA ALA A 244 -6.89 -11.63 2.96
C ALA A 244 -8.20 -12.41 3.19
N GLU A 245 -8.51 -12.78 4.45
CA GLU A 245 -9.76 -13.43 4.86
C GLU A 245 -10.97 -12.55 4.56
N GLN A 246 -10.96 -11.28 4.97
CA GLN A 246 -12.06 -10.35 4.72
C GLN A 246 -12.33 -10.16 3.22
N ARG A 247 -11.28 -10.14 2.39
CA ARG A 247 -11.44 -10.04 0.94
C ARG A 247 -11.98 -11.32 0.31
N ALA A 248 -11.61 -12.48 0.81
CA ALA A 248 -12.15 -13.75 0.34
C ALA A 248 -13.65 -13.87 0.64
N GLU A 249 -14.09 -13.41 1.81
CA GLU A 249 -15.50 -13.36 2.19
C GLU A 249 -16.31 -12.35 1.34
N ALA A 250 -15.69 -11.21 1.00
CA ALA A 250 -16.33 -10.17 0.19
C ALA A 250 -16.44 -10.55 -1.31
N CYS A 251 -15.62 -11.48 -1.79
CA CYS A 251 -15.62 -11.96 -3.17
C CYS A 251 -15.47 -13.49 -3.19
N PRO A 252 -16.52 -14.25 -2.87
CA PRO A 252 -16.47 -15.71 -2.98
C PRO A 252 -16.23 -16.06 -4.46
N GLU A 253 -15.04 -16.62 -4.75
CA GLU A 253 -14.74 -17.20 -6.05
C GLU A 253 -15.84 -18.22 -6.35
N SER A 254 -16.48 -18.07 -7.52
CA SER A 254 -17.36 -19.08 -8.06
C SER A 254 -16.58 -20.41 -8.12
N ALA A 255 -16.93 -21.34 -7.25
CA ALA A 255 -16.38 -22.68 -7.25
C ALA A 255 -16.53 -23.26 -8.68
N PRO A 256 -15.53 -23.97 -9.23
CA PRO A 256 -15.72 -24.70 -10.46
C PRO A 256 -16.79 -25.76 -10.19
N GLU A 257 -17.94 -25.64 -10.85
CA GLU A 257 -18.90 -26.74 -10.94
C GLU A 257 -18.18 -27.95 -11.52
N THR A 258 -17.88 -28.91 -10.66
CA THR A 258 -17.51 -30.25 -11.06
C THR A 258 -18.76 -30.91 -11.62
N ALA A 259 -18.77 -31.10 -12.90
CA ALA A 259 -19.62 -32.07 -13.61
C ALA A 259 -18.75 -33.10 -14.32
#